data_5f596cd66ef5f3a96d912a137ef6e80c
#
_entry.id   5f596cd66ef5f3a96d912a137ef6e80c
#
_cell.length_a   1.000
_cell.length_b   1.000
_cell.length_c   1.000
_cell.angle_alpha   90.00
_cell.angle_beta   90.00
_cell.angle_gamma   90.00
#
_symmetry.space_group_name_H-M   'P 1'
#
loop_
_entity.id
_entity.type
_entity.pdbx_description
1 polymer ?
#
loop_
_entity_poly.entity_id
_entity_poly.type
_entity_poly.pdbx_seq_one_letter_code
_entity_poly.pdbx_strand_id
1 'polypeptide(L)'
;MSTNYSTTNQSYKHLSEAERGEIEAYLSVGLKPAEIARRLRRNRSTITREINRGSITQLKKVNGQKVYYQHYYADAAHNRYRHAREASYYLKLDSVSDDFLRAFTEAMREKPRVHSVDTFVHTYRLQHV
;
A
#
# COMPACT_ATOMS: atom_id res chain seq x y z
N MET A 1 -29.02 -17.77 -15.20
CA MET A 1 -27.98 -16.74 -15.33
C MET A 1 -26.69 -17.29 -14.81
N SER A 2 -25.79 -17.59 -15.70
CA SER A 2 -24.46 -17.91 -15.27
C SER A 2 -23.77 -16.61 -14.86
N THR A 3 -23.71 -16.36 -13.60
CA THR A 3 -22.75 -15.41 -13.08
C THR A 3 -21.39 -16.03 -13.28
N ASN A 4 -20.81 -15.77 -14.43
CA ASN A 4 -19.41 -16.01 -14.62
C ASN A 4 -18.66 -15.06 -13.69
N TYR A 5 -18.59 -15.43 -12.42
CA TYR A 5 -17.50 -15.00 -11.62
C TYR A 5 -16.27 -15.69 -12.20
N SER A 6 -15.75 -15.10 -13.23
CA SER A 6 -14.42 -15.44 -13.64
C SER A 6 -13.54 -15.02 -12.48
N THR A 7 -13.31 -15.92 -11.59
CA THR A 7 -12.25 -15.88 -10.60
C THR A 7 -10.90 -16.01 -11.29
N THR A 8 -10.84 -15.62 -12.55
CA THR A 8 -9.61 -15.55 -13.27
C THR A 8 -8.80 -14.42 -12.65
N ASN A 9 -7.95 -14.81 -11.72
CA ASN A 9 -6.68 -14.17 -11.43
C ASN A 9 -6.65 -12.65 -11.68
N GLN A 10 -7.67 -11.92 -11.19
CA GLN A 10 -7.48 -10.50 -10.99
C GLN A 10 -6.53 -10.39 -9.79
N SER A 11 -5.23 -10.52 -10.10
CA SER A 11 -4.22 -10.17 -9.13
C SER A 11 -4.53 -8.77 -8.65
N TYR A 12 -4.85 -8.65 -7.37
CA TYR A 12 -5.08 -7.37 -6.75
C TYR A 12 -3.84 -6.50 -6.96
N LYS A 13 -3.97 -5.49 -7.79
CA LYS A 13 -2.89 -4.53 -8.02
C LYS A 13 -3.17 -3.28 -7.20
N HIS A 14 -2.20 -2.89 -6.41
CA HIS A 14 -2.25 -1.60 -5.74
C HIS A 14 -2.29 -0.47 -6.77
N LEU A 15 -2.89 0.65 -6.38
CA LEU A 15 -2.92 1.82 -7.25
C LEU A 15 -1.50 2.30 -7.52
N SER A 16 -1.21 2.56 -8.79
CA SER A 16 0.07 3.13 -9.19
C SER A 16 0.10 4.64 -8.94
N GLU A 17 1.29 5.19 -8.95
CA GLU A 17 1.48 6.65 -8.84
C GLU A 17 0.75 7.39 -9.97
N ALA A 18 0.78 6.86 -11.19
CA ALA A 18 0.06 7.43 -12.32
C ALA A 18 -1.46 7.43 -12.11
N GLU A 19 -2.01 6.34 -11.59
CA GLU A 19 -3.44 6.25 -11.27
C GLU A 19 -3.84 7.27 -10.19
N ARG A 20 -2.98 7.49 -9.20
CA ARG A 20 -3.21 8.51 -8.17
C ARG A 20 -3.22 9.92 -8.76
N GLY A 21 -2.34 10.20 -9.71
CA GLY A 21 -2.34 11.45 -10.45
C GLY A 21 -3.62 11.65 -11.25
N GLU A 22 -4.13 10.60 -11.87
CA GLU A 22 -5.42 10.64 -12.58
C GLU A 22 -6.59 10.91 -11.63
N ILE A 23 -6.60 10.29 -10.45
CA ILE A 23 -7.62 10.54 -9.42
C ILE A 23 -7.62 12.03 -9.04
N GLU A 24 -6.45 12.59 -8.78
CA GLU A 24 -6.32 14.02 -8.45
C GLU A 24 -6.88 14.91 -9.55
N ALA A 25 -6.53 14.62 -10.80
CA ALA A 25 -7.02 15.37 -11.96
C ALA A 25 -8.53 15.27 -12.12
N TYR A 26 -9.09 14.07 -11.99
CA TYR A 26 -10.54 13.86 -12.09
C TYR A 26 -11.31 14.55 -10.97
N LEU A 27 -10.79 14.52 -9.76
CA LEU A 27 -11.41 15.24 -8.64
C LEU A 27 -11.38 16.74 -8.85
N SER A 28 -10.31 17.28 -9.44
CA SER A 28 -10.19 18.72 -9.71
C SER A 28 -11.23 19.21 -10.71
N VAL A 29 -11.68 18.37 -11.63
CA VAL A 29 -12.77 18.70 -12.57
C VAL A 29 -14.16 18.34 -12.05
N GLY A 30 -14.28 17.87 -10.83
CA GLY A 30 -15.56 17.64 -10.17
C GLY A 30 -16.16 16.27 -10.36
N LEU A 31 -15.40 15.27 -10.82
CA LEU A 31 -15.92 13.91 -10.96
C LEU A 31 -16.12 13.25 -9.59
N LYS A 32 -17.20 12.48 -9.50
CA LYS A 32 -17.51 11.71 -8.29
C LYS A 32 -16.65 10.42 -8.22
N PRO A 33 -16.41 9.90 -7.02
CA PRO A 33 -15.61 8.67 -6.86
C PRO A 33 -16.09 7.48 -7.69
N ALA A 34 -17.40 7.31 -7.82
CA ALA A 34 -17.99 6.24 -8.63
C ALA A 34 -17.60 6.36 -10.11
N GLU A 35 -17.60 7.57 -10.64
CA GLU A 35 -17.21 7.86 -12.02
C GLU A 35 -15.71 7.63 -12.23
N ILE A 36 -14.90 8.05 -11.29
CA ILE A 36 -13.46 7.82 -11.31
C ILE A 36 -13.14 6.32 -11.32
N ALA A 37 -13.82 5.57 -10.46
CA ALA A 37 -13.67 4.12 -10.39
C ALA A 37 -13.98 3.45 -11.74
N ARG A 38 -15.04 3.88 -12.39
CA ARG A 38 -15.42 3.38 -13.70
C ARG A 38 -14.36 3.66 -14.76
N ARG A 39 -13.81 4.87 -14.77
CA ARG A 39 -12.79 5.29 -15.74
C ARG A 39 -11.47 4.56 -15.55
N LEU A 40 -11.06 4.32 -14.31
CA LEU A 40 -9.84 3.62 -13.99
C LEU A 40 -10.01 2.10 -13.96
N ARG A 41 -11.22 1.60 -14.14
CA ARG A 41 -11.55 0.17 -14.04
C ARG A 41 -11.12 -0.42 -12.69
N ARG A 42 -11.40 0.33 -11.64
CA ARG A 42 -11.13 -0.05 -10.27
C ARG A 42 -12.42 -0.12 -9.47
N ASN A 43 -12.39 -0.85 -8.37
CA ASN A 43 -13.53 -0.91 -7.48
C ASN A 43 -13.78 0.46 -6.82
N ARG A 44 -15.04 0.84 -6.70
CA ARG A 44 -15.43 2.09 -6.03
C ARG A 44 -14.87 2.21 -4.61
N SER A 45 -14.86 1.13 -3.85
CA SER A 45 -14.30 1.13 -2.50
C SER A 45 -12.79 1.41 -2.49
N THR A 46 -12.06 0.93 -3.48
CA THR A 46 -10.63 1.22 -3.65
C THR A 46 -10.41 2.71 -3.86
N ILE A 47 -11.20 3.33 -4.72
CA ILE A 47 -11.10 4.77 -4.99
C ILE A 47 -11.49 5.60 -3.77
N THR A 48 -12.56 5.24 -3.08
CA THR A 48 -13.00 5.93 -1.86
C THR A 48 -11.93 5.87 -0.76
N ARG A 49 -11.33 4.71 -0.55
CA ARG A 49 -10.23 4.55 0.43
C ARG A 49 -9.03 5.39 0.04
N GLU A 50 -8.69 5.42 -1.23
CA GLU A 50 -7.57 6.21 -1.73
C GLU A 50 -7.79 7.70 -1.54
N ILE A 51 -8.98 8.20 -1.84
CA ILE A 51 -9.34 9.60 -1.64
C ILE A 51 -9.23 9.98 -0.15
N ASN A 52 -9.71 9.13 0.74
CA ASN A 52 -9.60 9.34 2.19
C ASN A 52 -8.13 9.35 2.64
N ARG A 53 -7.31 8.47 2.08
CA ARG A 53 -5.88 8.38 2.40
C ARG A 53 -5.12 9.65 2.03
N GLY A 54 -5.42 10.20 0.88
CA GLY A 54 -4.69 11.36 0.32
C GLY A 54 -5.33 12.71 0.61
N SER A 55 -6.48 12.75 1.26
CA SER A 55 -7.15 14.01 1.57
C SER A 55 -6.50 14.71 2.75
N ILE A 56 -6.19 15.98 2.54
CA ILE A 56 -5.59 16.85 3.54
C ILE A 56 -6.51 18.04 3.77
N THR A 57 -6.74 18.38 5.03
CA THR A 57 -7.52 19.57 5.38
C THR A 57 -6.69 20.82 5.13
N GLN A 58 -7.20 21.68 4.28
CA GLN A 58 -6.57 22.94 3.92
C GLN A 58 -7.40 24.10 4.47
N LEU A 59 -6.74 25.22 4.72
CA LEU A 59 -7.36 26.43 5.20
C LEU A 59 -7.26 27.50 4.12
N LYS A 60 -8.37 28.14 3.82
CA LYS A 60 -8.39 29.35 2.96
C LYS A 60 -9.23 30.44 3.58
N LYS A 61 -8.92 31.68 3.27
CA LYS A 61 -9.74 32.83 3.66
C LYS A 61 -10.68 33.18 2.52
N VAL A 62 -11.96 33.21 2.82
CA VAL A 62 -13.01 33.65 1.89
C VAL A 62 -13.76 34.79 2.60
N ASN A 63 -13.75 35.97 2.01
CA ASN A 63 -14.39 37.18 2.58
C ASN A 63 -13.97 37.47 4.03
N GLY A 64 -12.68 37.26 4.33
CA GLY A 64 -12.13 37.51 5.68
C GLY A 64 -12.39 36.38 6.68
N GLN A 65 -13.15 35.36 6.33
CA GLN A 65 -13.43 34.20 7.18
C GLN A 65 -12.56 33.01 6.80
N LYS A 66 -12.11 32.27 7.81
CA LYS A 66 -11.36 31.05 7.64
C LYS A 66 -12.29 29.90 7.28
N VAL A 67 -12.06 29.28 6.12
CA VAL A 67 -12.84 28.12 5.66
C VAL A 67 -11.91 26.93 5.50
N TYR A 68 -12.28 25.81 6.11
CA TYR A 68 -11.56 24.56 5.97
C TYR A 68 -12.17 23.75 4.83
N TYR A 69 -11.31 23.19 3.98
CA TYR A 69 -11.74 22.30 2.91
C TYR A 69 -10.77 21.13 2.79
N GLN A 70 -11.24 20.03 2.24
CA GLN A 70 -10.40 18.87 2.00
C GLN A 70 -9.99 18.81 0.53
N HIS A 71 -8.72 18.51 0.32
CA HIS A 71 -8.17 18.34 -1.01
C HIS A 71 -7.33 17.07 -1.06
N TYR A 72 -7.53 16.28 -2.12
CA TYR A 72 -6.75 15.07 -2.37
C TYR A 72 -5.45 15.44 -3.08
N TYR A 73 -4.34 14.97 -2.51
CA TYR A 73 -3.02 15.09 -3.11
C TYR A 73 -2.46 13.71 -3.41
N ALA A 74 -2.19 13.43 -4.68
CA ALA A 74 -1.63 12.16 -5.13
C ALA A 74 -0.30 11.84 -4.45
N ASP A 75 0.56 12.83 -4.32
CA ASP A 75 1.87 12.68 -3.67
C ASP A 75 1.74 12.29 -2.20
N ALA A 76 0.84 12.96 -1.48
CA ALA A 76 0.59 12.66 -0.07
C ALA A 76 0.04 11.24 0.10
N ALA A 77 -0.87 10.82 -0.76
CA ALA A 77 -1.43 9.48 -0.76
C ALA A 77 -0.34 8.44 -1.03
N HIS A 78 0.50 8.69 -2.01
CA HIS A 78 1.59 7.79 -2.36
C HIS A 78 2.62 7.66 -1.23
N ASN A 79 2.99 8.77 -0.61
CA ASN A 79 3.91 8.77 0.52
C ASN A 79 3.34 8.01 1.74
N ARG A 80 2.06 8.21 2.05
CA ARG A 80 1.40 7.47 3.14
C ARG A 80 1.35 5.98 2.86
N TYR A 81 1.08 5.60 1.62
CA TYR A 81 1.11 4.21 1.20
C TYR A 81 2.50 3.59 1.39
N ARG A 82 3.55 4.28 0.94
CA ARG A 82 4.93 3.82 1.09
C ARG A 82 5.33 3.68 2.55
N HIS A 83 5.03 4.67 3.39
CA HIS A 83 5.34 4.63 4.82
C HIS A 83 4.61 3.49 5.53
N ALA A 84 3.35 3.24 5.19
CA ALA A 84 2.60 2.13 5.77
C ALA A 84 3.24 0.78 5.42
N ARG A 85 3.75 0.63 4.20
CA ARG A 85 4.45 -0.57 3.77
C ARG A 85 5.79 -0.73 4.49
N GLU A 86 6.56 0.33 4.59
CA GLU A 86 7.85 0.34 5.27
C GLU A 86 7.70 0.03 6.76
N ALA A 87 6.74 0.66 7.44
CA ALA A 87 6.47 0.42 8.85
C ALA A 87 6.12 -1.05 9.12
N SER A 88 5.30 -1.66 8.27
CA SER A 88 4.96 -3.08 8.36
C SER A 88 6.19 -3.98 8.23
N TYR A 89 7.12 -3.59 7.37
CA TYR A 89 8.35 -4.33 7.15
C TYR A 89 9.30 -4.25 8.36
N TYR A 90 9.52 -3.06 8.88
CA TYR A 90 10.38 -2.82 10.04
C TYR A 90 9.87 -3.50 11.31
N LEU A 91 8.58 -3.48 11.56
CA LEU A 91 7.99 -4.13 12.72
C LEU A 91 8.26 -5.64 12.76
N LYS A 92 8.29 -6.28 11.60
CA LYS A 92 8.63 -7.72 11.50
C LYS A 92 10.10 -7.97 11.83
N LEU A 93 10.99 -7.11 11.37
CA LEU A 93 12.43 -7.24 11.64
C LEU A 93 12.77 -6.93 13.10
N ASP A 94 12.14 -5.93 13.69
CA ASP A 94 12.35 -5.56 15.09
C ASP A 94 11.94 -6.66 16.08
N SER A 95 10.97 -7.50 15.69
CA SER A 95 10.54 -8.63 16.51
C SER A 95 11.47 -9.84 16.46
N VAL A 96 12.49 -9.81 15.62
CA VAL A 96 13.41 -10.92 15.40
C VAL A 96 14.69 -10.69 16.20
N SER A 97 15.21 -11.74 16.87
CA SER A 97 16.45 -11.66 17.64
C SER A 97 17.66 -11.38 16.75
N ASP A 98 18.65 -10.68 17.29
CA ASP A 98 19.91 -10.40 16.59
C ASP A 98 20.65 -11.69 16.20
N ASP A 99 20.59 -12.69 17.03
CA ASP A 99 21.20 -14.01 16.76
C ASP A 99 20.58 -14.67 15.54
N PHE A 100 19.24 -14.59 15.43
CA PHE A 100 18.54 -15.10 14.26
C PHE A 100 18.95 -14.35 12.98
N LEU A 101 19.05 -13.03 13.04
CA LEU A 101 19.44 -12.21 11.89
C LEU A 101 20.86 -12.53 11.42
N ARG A 102 21.79 -12.73 12.33
CA ARG A 102 23.16 -13.14 11.98
C ARG A 102 23.19 -14.51 11.33
N ALA A 103 22.53 -15.48 11.94
CA ALA A 103 22.47 -16.83 11.39
C ALA A 103 21.79 -16.87 10.02
N PHE A 104 20.73 -16.09 9.84
CA PHE A 104 20.03 -15.97 8.56
C PHE A 104 20.95 -15.36 7.50
N THR A 105 21.65 -14.29 7.82
CA THR A 105 22.58 -13.61 6.90
C THR A 105 23.70 -14.55 6.46
N GLU A 106 24.28 -15.30 7.38
CA GLU A 106 25.34 -16.28 7.06
C GLU A 106 24.80 -17.38 6.15
N ALA A 107 23.65 -17.94 6.46
CA ALA A 107 23.04 -19.01 5.67
C ALA A 107 22.74 -18.56 4.24
N MET A 108 22.31 -17.30 4.05
CA MET A 108 22.02 -16.76 2.73
C MET A 108 23.26 -16.41 1.91
N ARG A 109 24.41 -16.26 2.57
CA ARG A 109 25.70 -16.01 1.91
C ARG A 109 26.38 -17.28 1.40
N GLU A 110 26.01 -18.44 1.92
CA GLU A 110 26.59 -19.72 1.47
C GLU A 110 26.26 -19.99 0.00
N LYS A 111 27.26 -20.43 -0.75
CA LYS A 111 27.13 -20.85 -2.15
C LYS A 111 27.68 -22.26 -2.34
N PRO A 112 26.88 -23.19 -2.91
CA PRO A 112 25.48 -23.05 -3.28
C PRO A 112 24.55 -22.93 -2.06
N ARG A 113 23.41 -22.26 -2.24
CA ARG A 113 22.43 -22.15 -1.15
C ARG A 113 21.88 -23.52 -0.79
N VAL A 114 22.13 -23.92 0.45
CA VAL A 114 21.63 -25.19 0.99
C VAL A 114 20.23 -25.03 1.56
N HIS A 115 19.84 -23.82 1.96
CA HIS A 115 18.58 -23.56 2.62
C HIS A 115 17.73 -22.52 1.88
N SER A 116 16.42 -22.80 1.75
CA SER A 116 15.44 -21.74 1.48
C SER A 116 15.17 -20.97 2.78
N VAL A 117 14.55 -19.79 2.65
CA VAL A 117 14.18 -18.98 3.84
C VAL A 117 13.30 -19.79 4.79
N ASP A 118 12.30 -20.49 4.28
CA ASP A 118 11.38 -21.28 5.10
C ASP A 118 12.08 -22.45 5.78
N THR A 119 12.95 -23.15 5.06
CA THR A 119 13.74 -24.26 5.61
C THR A 119 14.64 -23.77 6.73
N PHE A 120 15.31 -22.64 6.55
CA PHE A 120 16.18 -22.06 7.56
C PHE A 120 15.41 -21.69 8.83
N VAL A 121 14.29 -21.02 8.71
CA VAL A 121 13.44 -20.62 9.85
C VAL A 121 12.98 -21.86 10.63
N HIS A 122 12.54 -22.90 9.94
CA HIS A 122 12.08 -24.14 10.57
C HIS A 122 13.22 -24.82 11.34
N THR A 123 14.38 -24.97 10.73
CA THR A 123 15.57 -25.59 11.37
C THR A 123 16.03 -24.79 12.59
N TYR A 124 16.06 -23.48 12.48
CA TYR A 124 16.46 -22.61 13.59
C TYR A 124 15.52 -22.77 14.79
N ARG A 125 14.22 -22.80 14.56
CA ARG A 125 13.22 -23.02 15.63
C ARG A 125 13.40 -24.35 16.33
N LEU A 126 13.71 -25.42 15.61
CA LEU A 126 13.94 -26.73 16.18
C LEU A 126 15.18 -26.76 17.07
N GLN A 127 16.21 -26.00 16.74
CA GLN A 127 17.47 -25.96 17.50
C GLN A 127 17.42 -25.04 18.73
N HIS A 128 16.53 -24.03 18.73
CA HIS A 128 16.52 -22.97 19.74
C HIS A 128 15.20 -22.90 20.51
N VAL A 129 14.45 -23.96 20.54
CA VAL A 129 13.22 -24.09 21.34
C VAL A 129 13.57 -24.48 22.78
#